data_9c09dd217838c11404536393778d5884
#
_entry.id   9c09dd217838c11404536393778d5884
#
_cell.length_a   1.000
_cell.length_b   1.000
_cell.length_c   1.000
_cell.angle_alpha   90.00
_cell.angle_beta   90.00
_cell.angle_gamma   90.00
#
_symmetry.space_group_name_H-M   'P 1'
#
loop_
_entity.id
_entity.type
_entity.pdbx_description
1 polymer ?
#
loop_
_entity_poly.entity_id
_entity_poly.type
_entity_poly.pdbx_seq_one_letter_code
_entity_poly.pdbx_strand_id
1 'polypeptide(L)'
;MAIAQERPTTTVQGRRDPRLPSRALGLAVRYTLMSLLAVIFFAPFVLSFLGTFKSNQEITAWPPAILPSEWRWENWARAWNVQIGGVEGNVFSKWLFNSIWLGVVNMVTQVFFSAMVGYGFARIRFPGKELLFTFILATMALPGFVTLIPGYAFYARLGWIDTYLPLLLPSLVVPFGILVMTQFFKSLPVELEEAAYIDGASRFTTFVRVALPLSRPALITLAILQFQSSWNNFIGPLLYLRSPELMTLTVGLNYFKSQFRTEWTSILVGSMFNAIPILIIFFIFNKYYMSSGSTAGLAGQ
;
A
#
# COMPACT_ATOMS: atom_id res chain seq x y z
N MET A 1 77.08 38.14 10.97
CA MET A 1 77.27 36.84 10.35
C MET A 1 75.98 36.02 10.61
N ALA A 2 74.97 36.10 9.70
CA ALA A 2 73.65 35.48 9.86
C ALA A 2 73.61 34.19 9.05
N ILE A 3 73.41 33.08 9.74
CA ILE A 3 73.31 31.77 9.11
C ILE A 3 71.87 31.60 8.69
N ALA A 4 71.63 31.59 7.37
CA ALA A 4 70.35 31.27 6.78
C ALA A 4 70.09 29.74 6.91
N GLN A 5 69.03 29.35 7.64
CA GLN A 5 68.54 27.99 7.68
C GLN A 5 67.61 27.76 6.47
N GLU A 6 68.08 26.97 5.54
CA GLU A 6 67.23 26.41 4.44
C GLU A 6 66.21 25.43 5.02
N ARG A 7 64.89 25.69 4.80
CA ARG A 7 63.82 24.75 5.07
C ARG A 7 63.73 23.74 3.94
N PRO A 8 63.71 22.42 4.21
CA PRO A 8 63.50 21.43 3.14
C PRO A 8 62.07 21.51 2.63
N THR A 9 61.90 21.76 1.35
CA THR A 9 60.65 21.63 0.62
C THR A 9 60.30 20.16 0.48
N THR A 10 59.39 19.65 1.33
CA THR A 10 58.79 18.32 1.20
C THR A 10 57.79 18.35 0.03
N THR A 11 58.23 17.85 -1.11
CA THR A 11 57.35 17.50 -2.23
C THR A 11 56.40 16.38 -1.79
N VAL A 12 55.11 16.74 -1.55
CA VAL A 12 54.04 15.76 -1.34
C VAL A 12 53.81 15.04 -2.63
N GLN A 13 54.51 13.90 -2.84
CA GLN A 13 54.16 12.96 -3.90
C GLN A 13 52.79 12.40 -3.58
N GLY A 14 51.78 12.78 -4.39
CA GLY A 14 50.42 12.25 -4.32
C GLY A 14 50.46 10.73 -4.47
N ARG A 15 50.42 10.01 -3.36
CA ARG A 15 50.22 8.55 -3.33
C ARG A 15 48.89 8.24 -4.00
N ARG A 16 48.93 7.80 -5.25
CA ARG A 16 47.76 7.23 -5.91
C ARG A 16 47.33 5.98 -5.12
N ASP A 17 46.17 6.08 -4.50
CA ASP A 17 45.60 4.95 -3.74
C ASP A 17 45.35 3.77 -4.70
N PRO A 18 46.07 2.65 -4.57
CA PRO A 18 45.95 1.52 -5.50
C PRO A 18 44.56 0.86 -5.47
N ARG A 19 43.66 1.27 -4.55
CA ARG A 19 42.30 0.76 -4.40
C ARG A 19 41.29 1.54 -5.24
N LEU A 20 41.68 2.65 -5.89
CA LEU A 20 40.78 3.44 -6.75
C LEU A 20 40.12 2.64 -7.91
N PRO A 21 40.88 1.80 -8.69
CA PRO A 21 40.27 1.07 -9.79
C PRO A 21 39.29 -0.03 -9.31
N SER A 22 39.56 -0.69 -8.18
CA SER A 22 38.68 -1.73 -7.66
C SER A 22 37.37 -1.14 -7.09
N ARG A 23 37.42 0.04 -6.50
CA ARG A 23 36.22 0.77 -6.04
C ARG A 23 35.38 1.27 -7.21
N ALA A 24 36.00 1.79 -8.27
CA ALA A 24 35.29 2.24 -9.47
C ALA A 24 34.61 1.07 -10.19
N LEU A 25 35.29 -0.07 -10.30
CA LEU A 25 34.70 -1.30 -10.88
C LEU A 25 33.53 -1.80 -10.04
N GLY A 26 33.65 -1.83 -8.71
CA GLY A 26 32.57 -2.22 -7.79
C GLY A 26 31.34 -1.30 -7.90
N LEU A 27 31.56 0.01 -8.02
CA LEU A 27 30.48 0.97 -8.26
C LEU A 27 29.84 0.76 -9.65
N ALA A 28 30.63 0.57 -10.69
CA ALA A 28 30.11 0.31 -12.04
C ALA A 28 29.23 -0.95 -12.07
N VAL A 29 29.71 -2.06 -11.53
CA VAL A 29 28.96 -3.31 -11.43
C VAL A 29 27.65 -3.10 -10.65
N ARG A 30 27.71 -2.41 -9.50
CA ARG A 30 26.53 -2.11 -8.69
C ARG A 30 25.50 -1.28 -9.45
N TYR A 31 25.90 -0.19 -10.10
CA TYR A 31 24.97 0.65 -10.87
C TYR A 31 24.43 -0.06 -12.10
N THR A 32 25.23 -0.86 -12.80
CA THR A 32 24.77 -1.68 -13.93
C THR A 32 23.71 -2.68 -13.47
N LEU A 33 23.95 -3.39 -12.36
CA LEU A 33 22.99 -4.34 -11.82
C LEU A 33 21.69 -3.64 -11.37
N MET A 34 21.81 -2.51 -10.66
CA MET A 34 20.65 -1.72 -10.25
C MET A 34 19.85 -1.19 -11.44
N SER A 35 20.52 -0.72 -12.51
CA SER A 35 19.86 -0.27 -13.73
C SER A 35 19.16 -1.41 -14.47
N LEU A 36 19.80 -2.57 -14.56
CA LEU A 36 19.20 -3.76 -15.15
C LEU A 36 17.93 -4.18 -14.41
N LEU A 37 18.01 -4.25 -13.07
CA LEU A 37 16.86 -4.56 -12.24
C LEU A 37 15.76 -3.50 -12.40
N ALA A 38 16.11 -2.22 -12.42
CA ALA A 38 15.15 -1.15 -12.65
C ALA A 38 14.42 -1.33 -14.00
N VAL A 39 15.15 -1.61 -15.10
CA VAL A 39 14.53 -1.86 -16.41
C VAL A 39 13.58 -3.05 -16.35
N ILE A 40 13.99 -4.17 -15.74
CA ILE A 40 13.17 -5.39 -15.63
C ILE A 40 11.87 -5.09 -14.84
N PHE A 41 11.96 -4.36 -13.72
CA PHE A 41 10.78 -4.05 -12.90
C PHE A 41 9.87 -2.99 -13.53
N PHE A 42 10.43 -2.02 -14.28
CA PHE A 42 9.63 -0.98 -14.93
C PHE A 42 9.07 -1.41 -16.29
N ALA A 43 9.69 -2.39 -16.97
CA ALA A 43 9.25 -2.84 -18.29
C ALA A 43 7.76 -3.20 -18.38
N PRO A 44 7.17 -3.99 -17.46
CA PRO A 44 5.74 -4.33 -17.53
C PRO A 44 4.84 -3.10 -17.42
N PHE A 45 5.22 -2.09 -16.61
CA PHE A 45 4.46 -0.85 -16.49
C PHE A 45 4.54 -0.02 -17.79
N VAL A 46 5.73 0.10 -18.38
CA VAL A 46 5.93 0.79 -19.65
C VAL A 46 5.15 0.08 -20.76
N LEU A 47 5.24 -1.24 -20.86
CA LEU A 47 4.52 -2.02 -21.87
C LEU A 47 3.00 -1.90 -21.69
N SER A 48 2.51 -1.93 -20.46
CA SER A 48 1.08 -1.72 -20.17
C SER A 48 0.64 -0.32 -20.57
N PHE A 49 1.43 0.71 -20.26
CA PHE A 49 1.16 2.09 -20.66
C PHE A 49 1.15 2.23 -22.20
N LEU A 50 2.14 1.72 -22.89
CA LEU A 50 2.17 1.71 -24.37
C LEU A 50 0.98 0.93 -24.93
N GLY A 51 0.58 -0.14 -24.28
CA GLY A 51 -0.60 -0.94 -24.64
C GLY A 51 -1.90 -0.16 -24.61
N THR A 52 -2.02 0.90 -23.77
CA THR A 52 -3.22 1.75 -23.75
C THR A 52 -3.49 2.48 -25.05
N PHE A 53 -2.46 2.68 -25.90
CA PHE A 53 -2.58 3.37 -27.18
C PHE A 53 -2.74 2.42 -28.37
N LYS A 54 -2.66 1.09 -28.14
CA LYS A 54 -2.80 0.08 -29.19
C LYS A 54 -4.25 -0.27 -29.49
N SER A 55 -4.48 -0.92 -30.63
CA SER A 55 -5.74 -1.63 -30.86
C SER A 55 -5.75 -2.97 -30.12
N ASN A 56 -6.96 -3.54 -29.90
CA ASN A 56 -7.07 -4.88 -29.32
C ASN A 56 -6.35 -5.94 -30.15
N GLN A 57 -6.36 -5.80 -31.48
CA GLN A 57 -5.68 -6.71 -32.38
C GLN A 57 -4.16 -6.66 -32.21
N GLU A 58 -3.56 -5.47 -32.06
CA GLU A 58 -2.13 -5.33 -31.82
C GLU A 58 -1.70 -5.90 -30.47
N ILE A 59 -2.55 -5.78 -29.41
CA ILE A 59 -2.24 -6.33 -28.08
C ILE A 59 -2.18 -7.86 -28.12
N THR A 60 -3.05 -8.49 -28.94
CA THR A 60 -3.13 -9.95 -29.07
C THR A 60 -2.32 -10.53 -30.23
N ALA A 61 -1.69 -9.68 -31.05
CA ALA A 61 -0.90 -10.12 -32.18
C ALA A 61 0.41 -10.82 -31.76
N TRP A 62 0.82 -11.77 -32.58
CA TRP A 62 2.11 -12.43 -32.46
C TRP A 62 2.94 -12.29 -33.76
N PRO A 63 4.18 -11.84 -33.71
CA PRO A 63 4.97 -11.44 -32.56
C PRO A 63 4.47 -10.10 -31.97
N PRO A 64 4.63 -9.88 -30.63
CA PRO A 64 4.15 -8.66 -29.98
C PRO A 64 5.01 -7.46 -30.39
N ALA A 65 4.38 -6.40 -30.90
CA ALA A 65 5.05 -5.13 -31.14
C ALA A 65 5.22 -4.37 -29.81
N ILE A 66 6.37 -3.76 -29.57
CA ILE A 66 6.60 -2.93 -28.35
C ILE A 66 5.85 -1.61 -28.49
N LEU A 67 6.03 -0.89 -29.60
CA LEU A 67 5.39 0.41 -29.83
C LEU A 67 4.04 0.23 -30.53
N PRO A 68 3.07 1.14 -30.30
CA PRO A 68 1.84 1.16 -31.06
C PRO A 68 2.11 1.57 -32.53
N SER A 69 1.40 0.96 -33.47
CA SER A 69 1.46 1.36 -34.89
C SER A 69 0.84 2.75 -35.10
N GLU A 70 -0.22 3.02 -34.33
CA GLU A 70 -0.92 4.30 -34.26
C GLU A 70 -1.18 4.67 -32.82
N TRP A 71 -0.95 5.94 -32.46
CA TRP A 71 -1.21 6.45 -31.10
C TRP A 71 -2.69 6.77 -30.94
N ARG A 72 -3.49 5.85 -30.38
CA ARG A 72 -4.93 5.94 -30.22
C ARG A 72 -5.31 6.54 -28.88
N TRP A 73 -5.27 7.84 -28.79
CA TRP A 73 -5.65 8.60 -27.58
C TRP A 73 -7.13 8.43 -27.22
N GLU A 74 -7.98 8.15 -28.20
CA GLU A 74 -9.40 7.88 -27.99
C GLU A 74 -9.68 6.67 -27.11
N ASN A 75 -8.75 5.76 -26.92
CA ASN A 75 -8.91 4.61 -26.04
C ASN A 75 -9.15 5.03 -24.57
N TRP A 76 -8.51 6.11 -24.14
CA TRP A 76 -8.70 6.67 -22.80
C TRP A 76 -10.10 7.25 -22.63
N ALA A 77 -10.59 8.00 -23.62
CA ALA A 77 -11.95 8.53 -23.61
C ALA A 77 -12.98 7.39 -23.68
N ARG A 78 -12.72 6.34 -24.48
CA ARG A 78 -13.60 5.19 -24.60
C ARG A 78 -13.70 4.41 -23.28
N ALA A 79 -12.61 4.13 -22.62
CA ALA A 79 -12.60 3.45 -21.33
C ALA A 79 -13.30 4.29 -20.25
N TRP A 80 -13.03 5.61 -20.23
CA TRP A 80 -13.66 6.53 -19.29
C TRP A 80 -15.18 6.64 -19.49
N ASN A 81 -15.63 6.69 -20.74
CA ASN A 81 -17.05 6.88 -21.09
C ASN A 81 -17.78 5.54 -21.29
N VAL A 82 -17.31 4.45 -20.67
CA VAL A 82 -18.00 3.18 -20.75
C VAL A 82 -19.43 3.31 -20.21
N GLN A 83 -20.38 2.77 -20.98
CA GLN A 83 -21.79 2.70 -20.60
C GLN A 83 -22.17 1.26 -20.36
N ILE A 84 -22.92 1.05 -19.29
CA ILE A 84 -23.52 -0.24 -18.95
C ILE A 84 -25.03 -0.04 -18.93
N GLY A 85 -25.75 -0.89 -19.65
CA GLY A 85 -27.21 -0.79 -19.76
C GLY A 85 -27.88 -0.73 -18.39
N GLY A 86 -28.81 0.22 -18.22
CA GLY A 86 -29.55 0.45 -16.98
C GLY A 86 -28.85 1.31 -15.93
N VAL A 87 -27.63 1.79 -16.18
CA VAL A 87 -26.93 2.70 -15.27
C VAL A 87 -26.83 4.09 -15.87
N GLU A 88 -27.36 5.08 -15.16
CA GLU A 88 -27.25 6.49 -15.55
C GLU A 88 -25.87 7.07 -15.24
N GLY A 89 -25.34 7.85 -16.15
CA GLY A 89 -24.09 8.59 -16.01
C GLY A 89 -22.83 7.73 -16.27
N ASN A 90 -21.69 8.28 -15.89
CA ASN A 90 -20.39 7.66 -16.12
C ASN A 90 -20.09 6.59 -15.06
N VAL A 91 -20.14 5.33 -15.47
CA VAL A 91 -19.95 4.18 -14.58
C VAL A 91 -18.50 4.07 -14.14
N PHE A 92 -17.54 4.35 -15.01
CA PHE A 92 -16.10 4.30 -14.68
C PHE A 92 -15.74 5.27 -13.55
N SER A 93 -16.26 6.49 -13.58
CA SER A 93 -16.04 7.46 -12.51
C SER A 93 -16.66 7.01 -11.18
N LYS A 94 -17.82 6.31 -11.21
CA LYS A 94 -18.42 5.71 -10.01
C LYS A 94 -17.51 4.63 -9.43
N TRP A 95 -16.97 3.72 -10.25
CA TRP A 95 -16.03 2.69 -9.80
C TRP A 95 -14.78 3.27 -9.15
N LEU A 96 -14.20 4.30 -9.78
CA LEU A 96 -13.03 4.98 -9.23
C LEU A 96 -13.36 5.65 -7.89
N PHE A 97 -14.48 6.39 -7.83
CA PHE A 97 -14.95 7.02 -6.61
C PHE A 97 -15.22 6.00 -5.49
N ASN A 98 -15.93 4.91 -5.80
CA ASN A 98 -16.23 3.84 -4.84
C ASN A 98 -14.95 3.23 -4.27
N SER A 99 -13.95 2.97 -5.13
CA SER A 99 -12.66 2.44 -4.69
C SER A 99 -11.92 3.40 -3.76
N ILE A 100 -11.87 4.70 -4.11
CA ILE A 100 -11.23 5.73 -3.28
C ILE A 100 -11.97 5.85 -1.94
N TRP A 101 -13.29 5.98 -2.00
CA TRP A 101 -14.13 6.14 -0.81
C TRP A 101 -13.99 4.94 0.14
N LEU A 102 -14.17 3.70 -0.36
CA LEU A 102 -13.98 2.49 0.43
C LEU A 102 -12.56 2.36 0.98
N GLY A 103 -11.56 2.68 0.14
CA GLY A 103 -10.16 2.68 0.56
C GLY A 103 -9.89 3.63 1.73
N VAL A 104 -10.40 4.86 1.62
CA VAL A 104 -10.22 5.88 2.67
C VAL A 104 -11.01 5.54 3.94
N VAL A 105 -12.27 5.15 3.82
CA VAL A 105 -13.10 4.80 4.99
C VAL A 105 -12.50 3.59 5.73
N ASN A 106 -12.15 2.51 5.01
CA ASN A 106 -11.49 1.35 5.62
C ASN A 106 -10.17 1.74 6.28
N MET A 107 -9.33 2.52 5.60
CA MET A 107 -8.06 2.99 6.16
C MET A 107 -8.27 3.73 7.48
N VAL A 108 -9.14 4.75 7.49
CA VAL A 108 -9.36 5.59 8.67
C VAL A 108 -9.93 4.79 9.83
N THR A 109 -10.97 3.98 9.56
CA THR A 109 -11.63 3.19 10.60
C THR A 109 -10.73 2.10 11.16
N GLN A 110 -10.03 1.35 10.29
CA GLN A 110 -9.10 0.30 10.73
C GLN A 110 -7.93 0.85 11.54
N VAL A 111 -7.32 1.95 11.10
CA VAL A 111 -6.20 2.59 11.84
C VAL A 111 -6.69 3.07 13.21
N PHE A 112 -7.85 3.73 13.26
CA PHE A 112 -8.42 4.23 14.51
C PHE A 112 -8.72 3.09 15.50
N PHE A 113 -9.46 2.07 15.06
CA PHE A 113 -9.81 0.95 15.94
C PHE A 113 -8.60 0.11 16.32
N SER A 114 -7.67 -0.13 15.39
CA SER A 114 -6.42 -0.84 15.68
C SER A 114 -5.57 -0.10 16.71
N ALA A 115 -5.49 1.24 16.62
CA ALA A 115 -4.77 2.04 17.60
C ALA A 115 -5.45 1.99 18.97
N MET A 116 -6.78 2.16 19.00
CA MET A 116 -7.55 2.13 20.27
C MET A 116 -7.44 0.78 20.96
N VAL A 117 -7.67 -0.32 20.24
CA VAL A 117 -7.58 -1.69 20.76
C VAL A 117 -6.14 -2.03 21.13
N GLY A 118 -5.17 -1.67 20.25
CA GLY A 118 -3.74 -1.89 20.48
C GLY A 118 -3.24 -1.17 21.74
N TYR A 119 -3.68 0.06 21.99
CA TYR A 119 -3.36 0.78 23.21
C TYR A 119 -3.96 0.07 24.44
N GLY A 120 -5.21 -0.40 24.37
CA GLY A 120 -5.83 -1.20 25.42
C GLY A 120 -5.00 -2.43 25.77
N PHE A 121 -4.54 -3.19 24.76
CA PHE A 121 -3.67 -4.34 24.96
C PHE A 121 -2.24 -3.97 25.42
N ALA A 122 -1.74 -2.81 25.10
CA ALA A 122 -0.41 -2.40 25.53
C ALA A 122 -0.39 -1.93 26.99
N ARG A 123 -1.34 -1.05 27.38
CA ARG A 123 -1.29 -0.24 28.61
C ARG A 123 -2.32 -0.60 29.65
N ILE A 124 -3.47 -1.18 29.29
CA ILE A 124 -4.51 -1.49 30.24
C ILE A 124 -4.33 -2.90 30.80
N ARG A 125 -4.45 -3.04 32.12
CA ARG A 125 -4.46 -4.32 32.81
C ARG A 125 -5.91 -4.75 33.04
N PHE A 126 -6.28 -5.91 32.51
CA PHE A 126 -7.58 -6.54 32.72
C PHE A 126 -7.46 -8.06 32.75
N PRO A 127 -8.37 -8.77 33.45
CA PRO A 127 -8.33 -10.22 33.52
C PRO A 127 -8.55 -10.85 32.11
N GLY A 128 -7.83 -11.90 31.80
CA GLY A 128 -7.95 -12.61 30.51
C GLY A 128 -7.27 -11.92 29.31
N LYS A 129 -6.55 -10.80 29.51
CA LYS A 129 -5.88 -10.02 28.47
C LYS A 129 -5.02 -10.88 27.52
N GLU A 130 -4.13 -11.68 28.08
CA GLU A 130 -3.20 -12.49 27.28
C GLU A 130 -3.95 -13.57 26.48
N LEU A 131 -4.96 -14.20 27.07
CA LEU A 131 -5.80 -15.18 26.39
C LEU A 131 -6.56 -14.55 25.24
N LEU A 132 -7.17 -13.39 25.44
CA LEU A 132 -7.90 -12.66 24.39
C LEU A 132 -6.97 -12.20 23.28
N PHE A 133 -5.79 -11.69 23.62
CA PHE A 133 -4.78 -11.28 22.62
C PHE A 133 -4.31 -12.48 21.79
N THR A 134 -4.00 -13.61 22.44
CA THR A 134 -3.62 -14.84 21.76
C THR A 134 -4.72 -15.36 20.84
N PHE A 135 -5.98 -15.31 21.29
CA PHE A 135 -7.13 -15.69 20.46
C PHE A 135 -7.27 -14.82 19.23
N ILE A 136 -7.15 -13.49 19.37
CA ILE A 136 -7.16 -12.56 18.23
C ILE A 136 -6.06 -12.90 17.24
N LEU A 137 -4.83 -13.16 17.71
CA LEU A 137 -3.71 -13.52 16.84
C LEU A 137 -3.92 -14.89 16.17
N ALA A 138 -4.51 -15.85 16.88
CA ALA A 138 -4.83 -17.16 16.32
C ALA A 138 -5.78 -17.07 15.11
N THR A 139 -6.67 -16.06 15.07
CA THR A 139 -7.54 -15.84 13.90
C THR A 139 -6.75 -15.54 12.62
N MET A 140 -5.52 -15.02 12.71
CA MET A 140 -4.67 -14.76 11.53
C MET A 140 -4.18 -16.06 10.86
N ALA A 141 -4.17 -17.19 11.59
CA ALA A 141 -3.81 -18.48 11.01
C ALA A 141 -4.93 -19.10 10.16
N LEU A 142 -6.15 -18.57 10.27
CA LEU A 142 -7.28 -19.05 9.47
C LEU A 142 -7.16 -18.52 8.03
N PRO A 143 -7.10 -19.41 7.02
CA PRO A 143 -7.10 -18.99 5.63
C PRO A 143 -8.40 -18.23 5.30
N GLY A 144 -8.29 -17.02 4.76
CA GLY A 144 -9.46 -16.18 4.43
C GLY A 144 -10.48 -16.87 3.50
N PHE A 145 -10.03 -17.76 2.63
CA PHE A 145 -10.91 -18.51 1.74
C PHE A 145 -11.87 -19.47 2.46
N VAL A 146 -11.51 -19.95 3.65
CA VAL A 146 -12.38 -20.84 4.45
C VAL A 146 -13.64 -20.10 4.92
N THR A 147 -13.52 -18.81 5.17
CA THR A 147 -14.62 -17.98 5.68
C THR A 147 -15.50 -17.37 4.58
N LEU A 148 -15.14 -17.52 3.29
CA LEU A 148 -15.88 -16.88 2.17
C LEU A 148 -17.30 -17.38 2.06
N ILE A 149 -17.52 -18.70 1.99
CA ILE A 149 -18.87 -19.28 1.80
C ILE A 149 -19.74 -19.04 3.03
N PRO A 150 -19.31 -19.35 4.26
CA PRO A 150 -20.08 -19.05 5.46
C PRO A 150 -20.35 -17.55 5.62
N GLY A 151 -19.37 -16.69 5.32
CA GLY A 151 -19.50 -15.25 5.36
C GLY A 151 -20.54 -14.73 4.38
N TYR A 152 -20.52 -15.20 3.14
CA TYR A 152 -21.53 -14.84 2.15
C TYR A 152 -22.94 -15.24 2.62
N ALA A 153 -23.13 -16.47 3.10
CA ALA A 153 -24.41 -16.95 3.60
C ALA A 153 -24.91 -16.12 4.80
N PHE A 154 -24.00 -15.72 5.69
CA PHE A 154 -24.32 -14.87 6.84
C PHE A 154 -24.77 -13.46 6.39
N TYR A 155 -24.01 -12.79 5.50
CA TYR A 155 -24.37 -11.46 5.02
C TYR A 155 -25.64 -11.47 4.15
N ALA A 156 -25.87 -12.55 3.39
CA ALA A 156 -27.10 -12.72 2.63
C ALA A 156 -28.32 -12.79 3.56
N ARG A 157 -28.23 -13.53 4.68
CA ARG A 157 -29.31 -13.59 5.68
C ARG A 157 -29.59 -12.24 6.37
N LEU A 158 -28.55 -11.41 6.52
CA LEU A 158 -28.69 -10.06 7.05
C LEU A 158 -29.21 -9.03 6.04
N GLY A 159 -29.39 -9.42 4.77
CA GLY A 159 -29.78 -8.51 3.69
C GLY A 159 -28.67 -7.50 3.31
N TRP A 160 -27.42 -7.82 3.56
CA TRP A 160 -26.27 -6.93 3.31
C TRP A 160 -25.68 -7.10 1.92
N ILE A 161 -26.12 -8.10 1.15
CA ILE A 161 -25.67 -8.28 -0.25
C ILE A 161 -26.12 -7.08 -1.08
N ASP A 162 -25.26 -6.66 -1.99
CA ASP A 162 -25.40 -5.45 -2.80
C ASP A 162 -25.38 -4.15 -2.00
N THR A 163 -24.63 -4.15 -0.90
CA THR A 163 -24.29 -2.97 -0.08
C THR A 163 -22.82 -2.97 0.27
N TYR A 164 -22.31 -1.86 0.79
CA TYR A 164 -20.91 -1.77 1.28
C TYR A 164 -20.72 -2.35 2.70
N LEU A 165 -21.78 -2.73 3.41
CA LEU A 165 -21.71 -3.21 4.80
C LEU A 165 -20.77 -4.41 4.99
N PRO A 166 -20.78 -5.46 4.12
CA PRO A 166 -19.85 -6.59 4.24
C PRO A 166 -18.38 -6.23 4.02
N LEU A 167 -18.11 -5.10 3.35
CA LEU A 167 -16.77 -4.61 3.07
C LEU A 167 -16.24 -3.68 4.17
N LEU A 168 -17.14 -3.05 4.93
CA LEU A 168 -16.81 -2.05 5.94
C LEU A 168 -16.81 -2.63 7.35
N LEU A 169 -17.92 -3.26 7.77
CA LEU A 169 -18.10 -3.65 9.18
C LEU A 169 -17.11 -4.73 9.66
N PRO A 170 -16.84 -5.81 8.92
CA PRO A 170 -15.86 -6.81 9.35
C PRO A 170 -14.42 -6.28 9.33
N SER A 171 -14.16 -5.25 8.53
CA SER A 171 -12.83 -4.65 8.38
C SER A 171 -12.52 -3.55 9.41
N LEU A 172 -13.46 -3.18 10.27
CA LEU A 172 -13.22 -2.18 11.33
C LEU A 172 -12.06 -2.55 12.25
N VAL A 173 -11.95 -3.84 12.58
CA VAL A 173 -10.93 -4.35 13.49
C VAL A 173 -10.18 -5.49 12.82
N VAL A 174 -8.91 -5.27 12.52
CA VAL A 174 -8.05 -6.25 11.85
C VAL A 174 -6.95 -6.72 12.81
N PRO A 175 -6.80 -8.04 13.03
CA PRO A 175 -5.83 -8.60 13.97
C PRO A 175 -4.40 -8.11 13.73
N PHE A 176 -3.97 -8.00 12.47
CA PHE A 176 -2.66 -7.46 12.11
C PHE A 176 -2.46 -6.01 12.60
N GLY A 177 -3.46 -5.15 12.44
CA GLY A 177 -3.40 -3.77 12.91
C GLY A 177 -3.30 -3.69 14.45
N ILE A 178 -4.07 -4.52 15.17
CA ILE A 178 -4.00 -4.63 16.63
C ILE A 178 -2.59 -5.06 17.05
N LEU A 179 -2.02 -6.08 16.40
CA LEU A 179 -0.67 -6.57 16.71
C LEU A 179 0.36 -5.46 16.56
N VAL A 180 0.39 -4.81 15.38
CA VAL A 180 1.35 -3.74 15.06
C VAL A 180 1.25 -2.60 16.09
N MET A 181 0.04 -2.12 16.36
CA MET A 181 -0.16 -1.02 17.30
C MET A 181 0.14 -1.42 18.74
N THR A 182 -0.20 -2.65 19.16
CA THR A 182 0.14 -3.14 20.49
C THR A 182 1.65 -3.18 20.71
N GLN A 183 2.41 -3.72 19.74
CA GLN A 183 3.88 -3.79 19.83
C GLN A 183 4.50 -2.39 19.83
N PHE A 184 3.97 -1.49 19.00
CA PHE A 184 4.47 -0.11 18.97
C PHE A 184 4.24 0.61 20.29
N PHE A 185 3.01 0.55 20.86
CA PHE A 185 2.73 1.17 22.14
C PHE A 185 3.54 0.54 23.30
N LYS A 186 3.82 -0.76 23.25
CA LYS A 186 4.70 -1.41 24.24
C LYS A 186 6.14 -0.89 24.17
N SER A 187 6.60 -0.42 23.01
CA SER A 187 7.96 0.13 22.84
C SER A 187 8.10 1.59 23.29
N LEU A 188 7.00 2.29 23.53
CA LEU A 188 7.06 3.67 24.03
C LEU A 188 7.42 3.69 25.52
N PRO A 189 8.27 4.63 25.98
CA PRO A 189 8.58 4.83 27.40
C PRO A 189 7.31 5.08 28.21
N VAL A 190 7.13 4.34 29.32
CA VAL A 190 5.96 4.46 30.21
C VAL A 190 5.97 5.79 30.94
N GLU A 191 7.14 6.33 31.21
CA GLU A 191 7.38 7.56 31.94
C GLU A 191 6.67 8.77 31.30
N LEU A 192 6.50 8.77 29.97
CA LEU A 192 5.78 9.83 29.25
C LEU A 192 4.26 9.83 29.61
N GLU A 193 3.70 8.65 29.83
CA GLU A 193 2.30 8.50 30.21
C GLU A 193 2.12 8.78 31.71
N GLU A 194 3.08 8.36 32.57
CA GLU A 194 3.08 8.63 33.99
C GLU A 194 3.17 10.14 34.26
N ALA A 195 4.00 10.87 33.54
CA ALA A 195 4.06 12.32 33.63
C ALA A 195 2.69 12.96 33.31
N ALA A 196 2.02 12.51 32.25
CA ALA A 196 0.69 13.00 31.91
C ALA A 196 -0.36 12.69 33.00
N TYR A 197 -0.26 11.54 33.68
CA TYR A 197 -1.16 11.21 34.83
C TYR A 197 -0.88 12.10 36.03
N ILE A 198 0.38 12.45 36.30
CA ILE A 198 0.72 13.40 37.39
C ILE A 198 0.14 14.79 37.08
N ASP A 199 0.11 15.20 35.81
CA ASP A 199 -0.52 16.44 35.33
C ASP A 199 -2.07 16.35 35.30
N GLY A 200 -2.66 15.27 35.81
CA GLY A 200 -4.12 15.08 35.91
C GLY A 200 -4.82 14.61 34.64
N ALA A 201 -4.08 14.15 33.62
CA ALA A 201 -4.68 13.61 32.39
C ALA A 201 -5.40 12.28 32.67
N SER A 202 -6.60 12.12 32.09
CA SER A 202 -7.29 10.82 32.06
C SER A 202 -6.60 9.86 31.08
N ARG A 203 -6.85 8.55 31.19
CA ARG A 203 -6.32 7.53 30.24
C ARG A 203 -6.65 7.85 28.77
N PHE A 204 -7.86 8.30 28.51
CA PHE A 204 -8.26 8.69 27.16
C PHE A 204 -7.52 9.95 26.69
N THR A 205 -7.33 10.92 27.55
CA THR A 205 -6.55 12.13 27.26
C THR A 205 -5.10 11.78 26.96
N THR A 206 -4.48 10.91 27.77
CA THR A 206 -3.11 10.40 27.56
C THR A 206 -3.00 9.65 26.22
N PHE A 207 -3.98 8.79 25.90
CA PHE A 207 -4.03 8.11 24.60
C PHE A 207 -4.02 9.11 23.45
N VAL A 208 -4.93 10.10 23.46
CA VAL A 208 -5.11 11.02 22.34
C VAL A 208 -3.99 12.06 22.24
N ARG A 209 -3.53 12.61 23.39
CA ARG A 209 -2.57 13.72 23.39
C ARG A 209 -1.12 13.30 23.51
N VAL A 210 -0.83 12.10 24.00
CA VAL A 210 0.55 11.61 24.19
C VAL A 210 0.83 10.42 23.26
N ALA A 211 0.12 9.30 23.44
CA ALA A 211 0.42 8.05 22.77
C ALA A 211 0.19 8.11 21.24
N LEU A 212 -0.94 8.63 20.77
CA LEU A 212 -1.24 8.74 19.35
C LEU A 212 -0.26 9.65 18.58
N PRO A 213 0.09 10.87 19.04
CA PRO A 213 1.09 11.71 18.36
C PRO A 213 2.46 11.06 18.29
N LEU A 214 2.91 10.37 19.33
CA LEU A 214 4.18 9.64 19.34
C LEU A 214 4.17 8.44 18.38
N SER A 215 2.98 7.88 18.12
CA SER A 215 2.79 6.72 17.25
C SER A 215 2.59 7.07 15.77
N ARG A 216 2.73 8.34 15.37
CA ARG A 216 2.54 8.78 13.98
C ARG A 216 3.27 7.91 12.94
N PRO A 217 4.52 7.49 13.13
CA PRO A 217 5.19 6.65 12.13
C PRO A 217 4.48 5.30 11.92
N ALA A 218 4.08 4.64 13.01
CA ALA A 218 3.36 3.36 12.95
C ALA A 218 1.95 3.53 12.38
N LEU A 219 1.24 4.59 12.76
CA LEU A 219 -0.09 4.90 12.23
C LEU A 219 -0.05 5.15 10.72
N ILE A 220 0.94 5.90 10.23
CA ILE A 220 1.11 6.16 8.80
C ILE A 220 1.42 4.86 8.05
N THR A 221 2.34 4.05 8.56
CA THR A 221 2.65 2.75 7.96
C THR A 221 1.42 1.85 7.90
N LEU A 222 0.66 1.76 8.99
CA LEU A 222 -0.58 0.99 9.03
C LEU A 222 -1.62 1.55 8.06
N ALA A 223 -1.77 2.88 7.96
CA ALA A 223 -2.68 3.54 7.05
C ALA A 223 -2.39 3.20 5.59
N ILE A 224 -1.12 3.22 5.19
CA ILE A 224 -0.69 2.86 3.84
C ILE A 224 -1.05 1.40 3.52
N LEU A 225 -0.73 0.48 4.44
CA LEU A 225 -1.03 -0.95 4.25
C LEU A 225 -2.53 -1.21 4.17
N GLN A 226 -3.34 -0.55 5.01
CA GLN A 226 -4.78 -0.73 5.02
C GLN A 226 -5.46 -0.12 3.78
N PHE A 227 -5.03 1.08 3.36
CA PHE A 227 -5.51 1.64 2.09
C PHE A 227 -5.20 0.70 0.92
N GLN A 228 -3.95 0.23 0.81
CA GLN A 228 -3.52 -0.66 -0.27
C GLN A 228 -4.29 -1.99 -0.25
N SER A 229 -4.54 -2.56 0.93
CA SER A 229 -5.34 -3.77 1.09
C SER A 229 -6.77 -3.58 0.62
N SER A 230 -7.42 -2.47 1.00
CA SER A 230 -8.78 -2.15 0.56
C SER A 230 -8.86 -1.80 -0.93
N TRP A 231 -7.90 -1.01 -1.43
CA TRP A 231 -7.80 -0.59 -2.82
C TRP A 231 -7.66 -1.76 -3.79
N ASN A 232 -6.82 -2.73 -3.46
CA ASN A 232 -6.57 -3.92 -4.29
C ASN A 232 -7.56 -5.06 -4.01
N ASN A 233 -8.53 -4.87 -3.11
CA ASN A 233 -9.50 -5.92 -2.79
C ASN A 233 -10.39 -6.19 -4.00
N PHE A 234 -10.31 -7.40 -4.51
CA PHE A 234 -11.09 -7.88 -5.64
C PHE A 234 -12.20 -8.84 -5.21
N ILE A 235 -11.85 -9.80 -4.35
CA ILE A 235 -12.75 -10.93 -4.01
C ILE A 235 -13.97 -10.46 -3.22
N GLY A 236 -13.77 -9.60 -2.21
CA GLY A 236 -14.88 -9.07 -1.40
C GLY A 236 -15.91 -8.32 -2.26
N PRO A 237 -15.51 -7.27 -2.99
CA PRO A 237 -16.43 -6.55 -3.86
C PRO A 237 -17.07 -7.43 -4.94
N LEU A 238 -16.33 -8.39 -5.51
CA LEU A 238 -16.87 -9.32 -6.51
C LEU A 238 -17.99 -10.21 -5.94
N LEU A 239 -17.86 -10.63 -4.67
CA LEU A 239 -18.86 -11.51 -4.03
C LEU A 239 -20.07 -10.73 -3.52
N TYR A 240 -19.87 -9.54 -2.98
CA TYR A 240 -20.92 -8.84 -2.24
C TYR A 240 -21.65 -7.77 -3.03
N LEU A 241 -21.03 -7.21 -4.09
CA LEU A 241 -21.63 -6.15 -4.92
C LEU A 241 -22.15 -6.76 -6.24
N ARG A 242 -23.40 -6.46 -6.59
CA ARG A 242 -24.07 -6.95 -7.81
C ARG A 242 -24.38 -5.82 -8.77
N SER A 243 -24.83 -4.69 -8.23
CA SER A 243 -25.18 -3.51 -9.01
C SER A 243 -23.94 -2.86 -9.59
N PRO A 244 -23.89 -2.64 -10.93
CA PRO A 244 -22.67 -2.08 -11.57
C PRO A 244 -22.21 -0.75 -11.00
N GLU A 245 -23.14 0.10 -10.56
CA GLU A 245 -22.85 1.41 -9.96
C GLU A 245 -22.18 1.34 -8.59
N LEU A 246 -22.32 0.22 -7.87
CA LEU A 246 -21.71 0.02 -6.56
C LEU A 246 -20.32 -0.61 -6.64
N MET A 247 -19.93 -1.13 -7.79
CA MET A 247 -18.66 -1.86 -7.92
C MET A 247 -17.45 -0.98 -7.68
N THR A 248 -16.35 -1.61 -7.26
CA THR A 248 -15.03 -0.99 -7.22
C THR A 248 -14.37 -1.04 -8.59
N LEU A 249 -13.35 -0.21 -8.82
CA LEU A 249 -12.62 -0.18 -10.09
C LEU A 249 -12.08 -1.57 -10.47
N THR A 250 -11.47 -2.28 -9.52
CA THR A 250 -10.90 -3.62 -9.74
C THR A 250 -11.94 -4.63 -10.24
N VAL A 251 -13.16 -4.58 -9.73
CA VAL A 251 -14.27 -5.46 -10.16
C VAL A 251 -14.91 -4.93 -11.44
N GLY A 252 -15.13 -3.61 -11.53
CA GLY A 252 -15.74 -2.98 -12.70
C GLY A 252 -14.96 -3.25 -13.99
N LEU A 253 -13.62 -3.34 -13.93
CA LEU A 253 -12.81 -3.68 -15.10
C LEU A 253 -13.13 -5.04 -15.71
N ASN A 254 -13.79 -5.95 -14.98
CA ASN A 254 -14.26 -7.22 -15.57
C ASN A 254 -15.38 -7.04 -16.59
N TYR A 255 -16.10 -5.93 -16.58
CA TYR A 255 -17.08 -5.64 -17.63
C TYR A 255 -16.46 -5.48 -19.02
N PHE A 256 -15.17 -5.16 -19.10
CA PHE A 256 -14.43 -5.15 -20.36
C PHE A 256 -14.07 -6.57 -20.88
N LYS A 257 -14.34 -7.61 -20.06
CA LYS A 257 -14.22 -9.02 -20.46
C LYS A 257 -15.61 -9.57 -20.76
N SER A 258 -15.92 -9.82 -22.00
CA SER A 258 -17.12 -10.56 -22.39
C SER A 258 -16.75 -11.99 -22.80
N GLN A 259 -17.77 -12.86 -22.89
CA GLN A 259 -17.57 -14.25 -23.31
C GLN A 259 -16.98 -14.38 -24.74
N PHE A 260 -17.25 -13.41 -25.60
CA PHE A 260 -16.84 -13.44 -27.01
C PHE A 260 -15.72 -12.43 -27.35
N ARG A 261 -15.53 -11.41 -26.52
CA ARG A 261 -14.58 -10.34 -26.79
C ARG A 261 -14.06 -9.72 -25.51
N THR A 262 -12.74 -9.61 -25.41
CA THR A 262 -12.07 -8.88 -24.31
C THR A 262 -11.53 -7.56 -24.85
N GLU A 263 -11.94 -6.45 -24.23
CA GLU A 263 -11.44 -5.11 -24.55
C GLU A 263 -10.15 -4.85 -23.76
N TRP A 264 -9.05 -5.50 -24.19
CA TRP A 264 -7.75 -5.42 -23.52
C TRP A 264 -7.26 -3.98 -23.32
N THR A 265 -7.48 -3.13 -24.32
CA THR A 265 -7.10 -1.72 -24.26
C THR A 265 -7.78 -1.00 -23.12
N SER A 266 -9.10 -1.18 -22.95
CA SER A 266 -9.87 -0.57 -21.86
C SER A 266 -9.45 -1.12 -20.49
N ILE A 267 -9.10 -2.40 -20.40
CA ILE A 267 -8.55 -3.01 -19.18
C ILE A 267 -7.18 -2.38 -18.84
N LEU A 268 -6.31 -2.18 -19.82
CA LEU A 268 -5.01 -1.55 -19.61
C LEU A 268 -5.16 -0.09 -19.17
N VAL A 269 -6.05 0.68 -19.79
CA VAL A 269 -6.37 2.05 -19.36
C VAL A 269 -6.87 2.06 -17.92
N GLY A 270 -7.83 1.20 -17.58
CA GLY A 270 -8.34 1.09 -16.20
C GLY A 270 -7.26 0.66 -15.21
N SER A 271 -6.33 -0.20 -15.62
CA SER A 271 -5.19 -0.60 -14.80
C SER A 271 -4.22 0.56 -14.54
N MET A 272 -4.05 1.48 -15.51
CA MET A 272 -3.28 2.71 -15.28
C MET A 272 -3.97 3.60 -14.24
N PHE A 273 -5.29 3.80 -14.34
CA PHE A 273 -6.04 4.51 -13.31
C PHE A 273 -5.93 3.83 -11.94
N ASN A 274 -5.91 2.50 -11.89
CA ASN A 274 -5.72 1.74 -10.65
C ASN A 274 -4.32 1.93 -10.04
N ALA A 275 -3.28 2.14 -10.86
CA ALA A 275 -1.92 2.34 -10.39
C ALA A 275 -1.69 3.75 -9.78
N ILE A 276 -2.39 4.77 -10.26
CA ILE A 276 -2.16 6.18 -9.89
C ILE A 276 -2.25 6.43 -8.37
N PRO A 277 -3.30 6.04 -7.63
CA PRO A 277 -3.39 6.32 -6.20
C PRO A 277 -2.29 5.64 -5.39
N ILE A 278 -1.89 4.43 -5.77
CA ILE A 278 -0.80 3.70 -5.11
C ILE A 278 0.53 4.43 -5.32
N LEU A 279 0.80 4.91 -6.55
CA LEU A 279 1.99 5.69 -6.86
C LEU A 279 2.01 7.02 -6.09
N ILE A 280 0.88 7.72 -6.02
CA ILE A 280 0.75 8.96 -5.24
C ILE A 280 1.09 8.70 -3.77
N ILE A 281 0.50 7.67 -3.15
CA ILE A 281 0.78 7.28 -1.76
C ILE A 281 2.25 6.93 -1.58
N PHE A 282 2.83 6.16 -2.51
CA PHE A 282 4.25 5.81 -2.46
C PHE A 282 5.15 7.05 -2.48
N PHE A 283 4.93 7.99 -3.41
CA PHE A 283 5.77 9.20 -3.50
C PHE A 283 5.62 10.13 -2.29
N ILE A 284 4.41 10.26 -1.73
CA ILE A 284 4.18 11.10 -0.55
C ILE A 284 4.81 10.48 0.71
N PHE A 285 4.71 9.17 0.86
CA PHE A 285 5.06 8.47 2.09
C PHE A 285 6.33 7.60 1.99
N ASN A 286 7.13 7.69 0.91
CA ASN A 286 8.31 6.86 0.68
C ASN A 286 9.31 6.91 1.84
N LYS A 287 9.45 8.07 2.51
CA LYS A 287 10.32 8.22 3.69
C LYS A 287 9.96 7.28 4.85
N TYR A 288 8.69 6.94 5.01
CA TYR A 288 8.23 6.01 6.06
C TYR A 288 8.48 4.55 5.68
N TYR A 289 8.46 4.21 4.38
CA TYR A 289 8.85 2.89 3.89
C TYR A 289 10.34 2.61 4.14
N MET A 290 11.20 3.61 3.89
CA MET A 290 12.65 3.44 4.03
C MET A 290 13.11 3.37 5.48
N SER A 291 12.47 4.08 6.42
CA SER A 291 12.82 4.06 7.83
C SER A 291 12.54 2.70 8.50
N SER A 292 11.50 2.00 8.06
CA SER A 292 11.16 0.66 8.58
C SER A 292 12.16 -0.42 8.13
N GLY A 293 12.79 -0.27 6.96
CA GLY A 293 13.79 -1.21 6.43
C GLY A 293 15.17 -1.08 7.08
N SER A 294 15.55 0.13 7.48
CA SER A 294 16.86 0.38 8.09
C SER A 294 16.97 -0.12 9.55
N THR A 295 15.87 -0.10 10.30
CA THR A 295 15.83 -0.64 11.67
C THR A 295 15.80 -2.16 11.72
N ALA A 296 15.20 -2.83 10.73
CA ALA A 296 15.22 -4.28 10.64
C ALA A 296 16.62 -4.84 10.30
N GLY A 297 17.45 -4.08 9.57
CA GLY A 297 18.83 -4.46 9.23
C GLY A 297 19.86 -4.25 10.35
N LEU A 298 19.57 -3.42 11.36
CA LEU A 298 20.46 -3.14 12.47
C LEU A 298 20.18 -3.99 13.73
N ALA A 299 19.05 -4.67 13.80
CA ALA A 299 18.70 -5.56 14.92
C ALA A 299 19.38 -6.93 14.87
N GLY A 300 20.28 -7.16 13.90
CA GLY A 300 21.06 -8.40 13.72
C GLY A 300 22.57 -8.24 13.86
N GLN A 301 23.07 -7.15 14.48
CA GLN A 301 24.48 -6.98 14.81
C GLN A 301 24.66 -6.85 16.31
#